data_df8bb2d392c3f7e92955ef39db1934a0
#
_entry.id   df8bb2d392c3f7e92955ef39db1934a0
#
_cell.length_a   1.000
_cell.length_b   1.000
_cell.length_c   1.000
_cell.angle_alpha   90.00
_cell.angle_beta   90.00
_cell.angle_gamma   90.00
#
_symmetry.space_group_name_H-M   'P 1'
#
loop_
_entity.id
_entity.type
_entity.pdbx_description
1 polymer ?
#
loop_
_entity_poly.entity_id
_entity_poly.type
_entity_poly.pdbx_seq_one_letter_code
_entity_poly.pdbx_strand_id
1 'polypeptide(L)'
;MATIIKRGKSYRAEISNYKHGVNNRITKTFKTKAEAKRWAMQHEIAKGDGIDLARRQDSFSSFYENWVYIVKKNDVRPATFVNYTRTIPLVKKLFKDIKLNELNDLVVQMKIDEYGETHSRKTTTELLLKLRTSLRYAYGRNLLVSDFASLVKTRGKELEKRNKALSISDFKKLRSYLLQNHNKEFYIMVLLALETGARRGELLALTKNDIIEYGIKIERSISPTSPDTRLKTKRSKRIVTINKDVYEIVNTLIPKKNDYLFNPDGFQQSAKLARLLKKLDIPKTTFHGLRDTHASFLFSNDSIRLDYISQRLGHSNLQTTMNYYLELMPEKKHLQDTDALNLLDSLK
;
A
#
# COMPACT_ATOMS: atom_id res chain seq x y z
N MET A 1 39.51 -14.70 20.54
CA MET A 1 39.26 -16.04 21.11
C MET A 1 38.28 -15.92 22.26
N ALA A 2 37.39 -16.89 22.38
CA ALA A 2 36.46 -16.95 23.50
C ALA A 2 37.16 -17.43 24.78
N THR A 3 36.80 -16.82 25.91
CA THR A 3 37.32 -17.21 27.21
C THR A 3 36.21 -17.85 28.04
N ILE A 4 36.51 -18.98 28.73
CA ILE A 4 35.56 -19.66 29.61
C ILE A 4 36.08 -19.63 31.01
N ILE A 5 35.34 -18.99 31.92
CA ILE A 5 35.73 -18.76 33.31
C ILE A 5 34.75 -19.56 34.19
N LYS A 6 35.30 -20.37 35.12
CA LYS A 6 34.47 -21.06 36.14
C LYS A 6 34.11 -20.05 37.25
N ARG A 7 32.82 -19.96 37.57
CA ARG A 7 32.30 -19.13 38.68
C ARG A 7 31.44 -19.98 39.62
N GLY A 8 32.06 -20.48 40.66
CA GLY A 8 31.40 -21.37 41.61
C GLY A 8 30.86 -22.64 40.91
N LYS A 9 29.54 -22.84 40.90
CA LYS A 9 28.86 -23.98 40.24
C LYS A 9 28.51 -23.74 38.77
N SER A 10 28.93 -22.61 38.18
CA SER A 10 28.57 -22.23 36.79
C SER A 10 29.81 -21.86 35.97
N TYR A 11 29.65 -21.80 34.65
CA TYR A 11 30.69 -21.45 33.68
C TYR A 11 30.26 -20.25 32.87
N ARG A 12 31.05 -19.17 32.88
CA ARG A 12 30.82 -17.96 32.07
C ARG A 12 31.68 -18.04 30.82
N ALA A 13 31.04 -18.00 29.66
CA ALA A 13 31.72 -17.80 28.40
C ALA A 13 31.75 -16.31 28.05
N GLU A 14 32.89 -15.84 27.55
CA GLU A 14 33.10 -14.45 27.16
C GLU A 14 33.76 -14.40 25.77
N ILE A 15 33.23 -13.58 24.87
CA ILE A 15 33.74 -13.36 23.53
C ILE A 15 33.97 -11.88 23.33
N SER A 16 35.21 -11.53 22.98
CA SER A 16 35.59 -10.16 22.65
C SER A 16 35.35 -9.90 21.16
N ASN A 17 34.63 -8.83 20.84
CA ASN A 17 34.38 -8.35 19.47
C ASN A 17 34.93 -6.92 19.34
N TYR A 18 36.16 -6.82 18.82
CA TYR A 18 36.83 -5.55 18.62
C TYR A 18 36.50 -5.03 17.21
N LYS A 19 35.77 -3.92 17.12
CA LYS A 19 35.46 -3.23 15.85
C LYS A 19 35.52 -1.72 16.03
N HIS A 20 36.14 -1.02 15.09
CA HIS A 20 36.22 0.45 15.06
C HIS A 20 36.74 1.09 16.36
N GLY A 21 37.75 0.51 16.99
CA GLY A 21 38.30 1.04 18.22
C GLY A 21 37.54 0.69 19.51
N VAL A 22 36.37 0.03 19.39
CA VAL A 22 35.54 -0.35 20.56
C VAL A 22 35.56 -1.86 20.76
N ASN A 23 35.84 -2.27 21.99
CA ASN A 23 35.83 -3.69 22.39
C ASN A 23 34.51 -4.04 23.06
N ASN A 24 33.59 -4.63 22.32
CA ASN A 24 32.32 -5.13 22.83
C ASN A 24 32.49 -6.58 23.28
N ARG A 25 32.20 -6.84 24.56
CA ARG A 25 32.28 -8.19 25.14
C ARG A 25 30.87 -8.78 25.27
N ILE A 26 30.69 -9.98 24.71
CA ILE A 26 29.46 -10.73 24.86
C ILE A 26 29.71 -11.85 25.84
N THR A 27 28.86 -11.93 26.87
CA THR A 27 29.05 -12.92 27.94
C THR A 27 27.76 -13.68 28.20
N LYS A 28 27.85 -14.99 28.44
CA LYS A 28 26.73 -15.84 28.87
C LYS A 28 27.17 -16.87 29.88
N THR A 29 26.34 -17.15 30.89
CA THR A 29 26.62 -18.09 31.94
C THR A 29 25.82 -19.38 31.72
N PHE A 30 26.49 -20.53 31.96
CA PHE A 30 25.96 -21.87 31.73
C PHE A 30 26.13 -22.75 32.96
N LYS A 31 25.31 -23.79 33.08
CA LYS A 31 25.44 -24.77 34.17
C LYS A 31 26.65 -25.69 33.97
N THR A 32 26.98 -26.02 32.72
CA THR A 32 28.05 -26.95 32.38
C THR A 32 29.14 -26.30 31.53
N LYS A 33 30.38 -26.79 31.67
CA LYS A 33 31.52 -26.35 30.84
C LYS A 33 31.30 -26.72 29.35
N ALA A 34 30.63 -27.83 29.09
CA ALA A 34 30.34 -28.29 27.71
C ALA A 34 29.39 -27.33 26.98
N GLU A 35 28.33 -26.87 27.66
CA GLU A 35 27.43 -25.84 27.10
C GLU A 35 28.13 -24.53 26.82
N ALA A 36 28.94 -24.04 27.78
CA ALA A 36 29.75 -22.85 27.63
C ALA A 36 30.71 -22.96 26.41
N LYS A 37 31.38 -24.11 26.26
CA LYS A 37 32.30 -24.38 25.15
C LYS A 37 31.57 -24.44 23.79
N ARG A 38 30.43 -25.10 23.72
CA ARG A 38 29.61 -25.16 22.50
C ARG A 38 29.12 -23.78 22.06
N TRP A 39 28.61 -23.00 23.01
CA TRP A 39 28.16 -21.63 22.75
C TRP A 39 29.32 -20.74 22.28
N ALA A 40 30.48 -20.84 22.94
CA ALA A 40 31.67 -20.09 22.56
C ALA A 40 32.14 -20.42 21.14
N MET A 41 32.19 -21.69 20.79
CA MET A 41 32.60 -22.17 19.46
C MET A 41 31.63 -21.69 18.35
N GLN A 42 30.33 -21.77 18.58
CA GLN A 42 29.32 -21.27 17.61
C GLN A 42 29.47 -19.76 17.35
N HIS A 43 29.80 -18.99 18.39
CA HIS A 43 29.96 -17.54 18.26
C HIS A 43 31.31 -17.15 17.65
N GLU A 44 32.37 -17.92 17.88
CA GLU A 44 33.66 -17.71 17.21
C GLU A 44 33.55 -17.99 15.70
N ILE A 45 32.86 -19.05 15.29
CA ILE A 45 32.56 -19.34 13.91
C ILE A 45 31.76 -18.16 13.30
N ALA A 46 30.67 -17.73 13.92
CA ALA A 46 29.87 -16.61 13.46
C ALA A 46 30.68 -15.30 13.33
N LYS A 47 31.66 -15.08 14.25
CA LYS A 47 32.59 -13.96 14.17
C LYS A 47 33.54 -14.09 12.99
N GLY A 48 34.04 -15.30 12.70
CA GLY A 48 34.87 -15.61 11.54
C GLY A 48 34.14 -15.32 10.22
N ASP A 49 32.81 -15.58 10.16
CA ASP A 49 31.93 -15.29 9.04
C ASP A 49 31.55 -13.79 8.95
N GLY A 50 32.16 -12.91 9.74
CA GLY A 50 31.93 -11.47 9.70
C GLY A 50 30.63 -10.98 10.34
N ILE A 51 29.96 -11.84 11.11
CA ILE A 51 28.69 -11.52 11.78
C ILE A 51 28.93 -10.56 12.95
N ASP A 52 28.14 -9.48 13.04
CA ASP A 52 28.20 -8.51 14.14
C ASP A 52 27.43 -9.04 15.37
N LEU A 53 28.16 -9.77 16.23
CA LEU A 53 27.58 -10.43 17.39
C LEU A 53 27.02 -9.45 18.44
N ALA A 54 27.56 -8.23 18.55
CA ALA A 54 27.06 -7.24 19.48
C ALA A 54 25.67 -6.73 19.08
N ARG A 55 25.51 -6.34 17.82
CA ARG A 55 24.23 -5.88 17.26
C ARG A 55 23.16 -6.96 17.17
N ARG A 56 23.55 -8.23 17.12
CA ARG A 56 22.59 -9.36 17.16
C ARG A 56 21.87 -9.51 18.49
N GLN A 57 22.37 -8.85 19.57
CA GLN A 57 21.68 -8.78 20.86
C GLN A 57 20.62 -7.68 20.90
N ASP A 58 20.58 -6.80 19.92
CA ASP A 58 19.51 -5.79 19.82
C ASP A 58 18.15 -6.47 19.58
N SER A 59 17.08 -5.89 20.13
CA SER A 59 15.74 -6.37 19.82
C SER A 59 15.40 -6.09 18.36
N PHE A 60 14.67 -7.00 17.75
CA PHE A 60 14.19 -6.81 16.37
C PHE A 60 13.33 -5.53 16.22
N SER A 61 12.55 -5.20 17.24
CA SER A 61 11.73 -3.98 17.25
C SER A 61 12.58 -2.71 17.20
N SER A 62 13.68 -2.63 17.97
CA SER A 62 14.63 -1.51 17.92
C SER A 62 15.38 -1.45 16.59
N PHE A 63 15.81 -2.60 16.09
CA PHE A 63 16.42 -2.69 14.75
C PHE A 63 15.48 -2.19 13.66
N TYR A 64 14.20 -2.65 13.67
CA TYR A 64 13.19 -2.24 12.67
C TYR A 64 12.96 -0.72 12.69
N GLU A 65 12.82 -0.13 13.87
CA GLU A 65 12.65 1.32 14.03
C GLU A 65 13.84 2.08 13.47
N ASN A 66 15.06 1.72 13.87
CA ASN A 66 16.30 2.34 13.36
C ASN A 66 16.42 2.18 11.84
N TRP A 67 16.12 0.99 11.30
CA TRP A 67 16.13 0.74 9.87
C TRP A 67 15.13 1.62 9.13
N VAL A 68 13.92 1.82 9.65
CA VAL A 68 12.92 2.71 9.05
C VAL A 68 13.43 4.15 9.01
N TYR A 69 13.94 4.68 10.12
CA TYR A 69 14.37 6.08 10.18
C TYR A 69 15.68 6.36 9.45
N ILE A 70 16.63 5.42 9.46
CA ILE A 70 17.95 5.63 8.85
C ILE A 70 17.96 5.25 7.36
N VAL A 71 17.36 4.11 7.02
CA VAL A 71 17.41 3.56 5.65
C VAL A 71 16.21 4.00 4.84
N LYS A 72 14.98 3.77 5.33
CA LYS A 72 13.78 4.01 4.53
C LYS A 72 13.41 5.48 4.36
N LYS A 73 13.84 6.34 5.26
CA LYS A 73 13.53 7.79 5.19
C LYS A 73 13.92 8.42 3.85
N ASN A 74 15.09 8.06 3.33
CA ASN A 74 15.64 8.63 2.09
C ASN A 74 15.49 7.71 0.87
N ASP A 75 15.10 6.43 1.08
CA ASP A 75 15.00 5.40 0.03
C ASP A 75 13.62 5.36 -0.63
N VAL A 76 12.58 5.83 0.05
CA VAL A 76 11.20 5.74 -0.42
C VAL A 76 10.50 7.10 -0.45
N ARG A 77 9.41 7.19 -1.21
CA ARG A 77 8.57 8.40 -1.21
C ARG A 77 8.01 8.70 0.19
N PRO A 78 7.78 9.99 0.54
CA PRO A 78 7.27 10.39 1.87
C PRO A 78 6.00 9.63 2.32
N ALA A 79 5.04 9.43 1.43
CA ALA A 79 3.82 8.66 1.75
C ALA A 79 4.12 7.19 2.09
N THR A 80 5.11 6.59 1.44
CA THR A 80 5.56 5.22 1.74
C THR A 80 6.31 5.19 3.07
N PHE A 81 7.15 6.21 3.33
CA PHE A 81 7.84 6.35 4.62
C PHE A 81 6.85 6.41 5.78
N VAL A 82 5.79 7.24 5.68
CA VAL A 82 4.72 7.29 6.69
C VAL A 82 4.07 5.91 6.91
N ASN A 83 3.91 5.10 5.85
CA ASN A 83 3.38 3.74 6.02
C ASN A 83 4.35 2.80 6.76
N TYR A 84 5.66 2.99 6.61
CA TYR A 84 6.66 2.27 7.41
C TYR A 84 6.63 2.73 8.87
N THR A 85 6.59 4.04 9.15
CA THR A 85 6.56 4.55 10.52
C THR A 85 5.31 4.10 11.28
N ARG A 86 4.15 4.05 10.64
CA ARG A 86 2.91 3.50 11.22
C ARG A 86 3.00 2.03 11.60
N THR A 87 3.94 1.30 11.02
CA THR A 87 4.14 -0.13 11.33
C THR A 87 5.03 -0.33 12.57
N ILE A 88 5.82 0.67 12.98
CA ILE A 88 6.73 0.57 14.13
C ILE A 88 6.01 0.17 15.43
N PRO A 89 4.91 0.83 15.86
CA PRO A 89 4.20 0.43 17.08
C PRO A 89 3.68 -1.02 17.02
N LEU A 90 3.24 -1.45 15.84
CA LEU A 90 2.77 -2.83 15.63
C LEU A 90 3.92 -3.83 15.77
N VAL A 91 5.08 -3.55 15.17
CA VAL A 91 6.26 -4.42 15.30
C VAL A 91 6.72 -4.49 16.76
N LYS A 92 6.74 -3.35 17.47
CA LYS A 92 7.04 -3.31 18.91
C LYS A 92 6.07 -4.18 19.72
N LYS A 93 4.77 -4.14 19.41
CA LYS A 93 3.76 -4.96 20.08
C LYS A 93 3.93 -6.46 19.81
N LEU A 94 4.17 -6.86 18.55
CA LEU A 94 4.26 -8.26 18.13
C LEU A 94 5.55 -8.93 18.56
N PHE A 95 6.70 -8.26 18.38
CA PHE A 95 8.02 -8.85 18.60
C PHE A 95 8.61 -8.52 19.97
N LYS A 96 8.10 -7.51 20.67
CA LYS A 96 8.58 -7.09 22.01
C LYS A 96 10.11 -7.06 22.05
N ASP A 97 10.70 -7.84 22.96
CA ASP A 97 12.14 -7.89 23.22
C ASP A 97 12.85 -9.05 22.49
N ILE A 98 12.17 -9.71 21.53
CA ILE A 98 12.79 -10.79 20.74
C ILE A 98 14.03 -10.23 20.04
N LYS A 99 15.17 -10.85 20.29
CA LYS A 99 16.46 -10.42 19.76
C LYS A 99 16.66 -10.91 18.32
N LEU A 100 17.53 -10.22 17.57
CA LEU A 100 17.87 -10.61 16.21
C LEU A 100 18.45 -12.03 16.12
N ASN A 101 19.23 -12.47 17.12
CA ASN A 101 19.79 -13.83 17.19
C ASN A 101 18.77 -14.93 17.55
N GLU A 102 17.59 -14.55 18.00
CA GLU A 102 16.48 -15.46 18.32
C GLU A 102 15.51 -15.62 17.15
N LEU A 103 15.64 -14.74 16.12
CA LEU A 103 14.76 -14.78 14.96
C LEU A 103 15.11 -15.94 14.03
N ASN A 104 14.06 -16.63 13.64
CA ASN A 104 14.02 -17.61 12.57
C ASN A 104 12.65 -17.58 11.89
N ASP A 105 12.47 -18.41 10.88
CA ASP A 105 11.20 -18.51 10.12
C ASP A 105 10.01 -18.87 11.01
N LEU A 106 10.17 -19.79 11.98
CA LEU A 106 9.09 -20.23 12.88
C LEU A 106 8.67 -19.09 13.82
N VAL A 107 9.61 -18.36 14.42
CA VAL A 107 9.29 -17.24 15.30
C VAL A 107 8.53 -16.16 14.53
N VAL A 108 8.99 -15.80 13.32
CA VAL A 108 8.30 -14.79 12.49
C VAL A 108 6.95 -15.32 12.02
N GLN A 109 6.85 -16.61 11.65
CA GLN A 109 5.59 -17.21 11.25
C GLN A 109 4.54 -17.15 12.38
N MET A 110 4.90 -17.53 13.61
CA MET A 110 4.01 -17.43 14.77
C MET A 110 3.47 -16.01 14.95
N LYS A 111 4.31 -14.96 14.78
CA LYS A 111 3.87 -13.57 14.91
C LYS A 111 2.96 -13.12 13.78
N ILE A 112 3.17 -13.62 12.57
CA ILE A 112 2.31 -13.38 11.41
C ILE A 112 0.97 -14.11 11.58
N ASP A 113 0.96 -15.32 12.12
CA ASP A 113 -0.25 -16.09 12.38
C ASP A 113 -1.09 -15.41 13.48
N GLU A 114 -0.47 -15.02 14.61
CA GLU A 114 -1.10 -14.24 15.70
C GLU A 114 -1.78 -12.97 15.16
N TYR A 115 -1.10 -12.23 14.28
CA TYR A 115 -1.68 -11.03 13.67
C TYR A 115 -2.82 -11.37 12.68
N GLY A 116 -2.67 -12.46 11.93
CA GLY A 116 -3.64 -12.95 10.94
C GLY A 116 -4.96 -13.41 11.53
N GLU A 117 -5.01 -13.86 12.79
CA GLU A 117 -6.25 -14.28 13.47
C GLU A 117 -7.32 -13.15 13.49
N THR A 118 -6.88 -11.91 13.64
CA THR A 118 -7.76 -10.75 13.78
C THR A 118 -7.81 -9.86 12.54
N HIS A 119 -6.88 -10.05 11.58
CA HIS A 119 -6.74 -9.17 10.41
C HIS A 119 -6.98 -9.91 9.10
N SER A 120 -7.30 -9.14 8.04
CA SER A 120 -7.44 -9.70 6.71
C SER A 120 -6.10 -10.18 6.14
N ARG A 121 -6.14 -11.21 5.30
CA ARG A 121 -4.96 -11.71 4.58
C ARG A 121 -4.19 -10.61 3.85
N LYS A 122 -4.90 -9.65 3.23
CA LYS A 122 -4.28 -8.49 2.58
C LYS A 122 -3.49 -7.64 3.55
N THR A 123 -4.07 -7.29 4.71
CA THR A 123 -3.40 -6.48 5.74
C THR A 123 -2.19 -7.19 6.31
N THR A 124 -2.30 -8.51 6.55
CA THR A 124 -1.18 -9.34 7.03
C THR A 124 -0.07 -9.45 5.97
N THR A 125 -0.44 -9.56 4.68
CA THR A 125 0.54 -9.52 3.58
C THR A 125 1.32 -8.21 3.54
N GLU A 126 0.66 -7.08 3.72
CA GLU A 126 1.31 -5.76 3.74
C GLU A 126 2.30 -5.63 4.91
N LEU A 127 1.96 -6.16 6.09
CA LEU A 127 2.89 -6.25 7.22
C LEU A 127 4.08 -7.15 6.87
N LEU A 128 3.82 -8.38 6.41
CA LEU A 128 4.86 -9.35 6.10
C LEU A 128 5.85 -8.84 5.04
N LEU A 129 5.38 -8.12 4.00
CA LEU A 129 6.25 -7.52 3.00
C LEU A 129 7.24 -6.52 3.60
N LYS A 130 6.81 -5.72 4.57
CA LYS A 130 7.70 -4.76 5.27
C LYS A 130 8.69 -5.49 6.17
N LEU A 131 8.25 -6.53 6.89
CA LEU A 131 9.12 -7.38 7.71
C LEU A 131 10.16 -8.09 6.84
N ARG A 132 9.75 -8.71 5.75
CA ARG A 132 10.67 -9.36 4.80
C ARG A 132 11.76 -8.42 4.30
N THR A 133 11.38 -7.18 3.97
CA THR A 133 12.35 -6.18 3.50
C THR A 133 13.36 -5.84 4.58
N SER A 134 12.94 -5.70 5.84
CA SER A 134 13.84 -5.41 6.96
C SER A 134 14.72 -6.61 7.34
N LEU A 135 14.16 -7.84 7.31
CA LEU A 135 14.90 -9.07 7.59
C LEU A 135 15.98 -9.34 6.54
N ARG A 136 15.68 -9.16 5.25
CA ARG A 136 16.68 -9.25 4.17
C ARG A 136 17.78 -8.21 4.32
N TYR A 137 17.43 -6.98 4.73
CA TYR A 137 18.44 -5.98 5.03
C TYR A 137 19.33 -6.39 6.22
N ALA A 138 18.73 -6.96 7.28
CA ALA A 138 19.47 -7.49 8.43
C ALA A 138 20.41 -8.64 8.02
N TYR A 139 19.93 -9.56 7.19
CA TYR A 139 20.75 -10.65 6.63
C TYR A 139 21.93 -10.11 5.81
N GLY A 140 21.70 -9.20 4.88
CA GLY A 140 22.75 -8.57 4.06
C GLY A 140 23.77 -7.75 4.87
N ARG A 141 23.48 -7.45 6.15
CA ARG A 141 24.39 -6.83 7.12
C ARG A 141 25.00 -7.82 8.11
N ASN A 142 24.88 -9.12 7.84
CA ASN A 142 25.37 -10.19 8.70
C ASN A 142 24.82 -10.15 10.15
N LEU A 143 23.59 -9.60 10.32
CA LEU A 143 22.89 -9.60 11.61
C LEU A 143 22.05 -10.86 11.81
N LEU A 144 21.69 -11.56 10.73
CA LEU A 144 21.01 -12.85 10.73
C LEU A 144 21.91 -13.92 10.13
N VAL A 145 21.73 -15.16 10.56
CA VAL A 145 22.53 -16.32 10.10
C VAL A 145 22.08 -16.80 8.71
N SER A 146 20.79 -16.67 8.40
CA SER A 146 20.21 -17.14 7.14
C SER A 146 19.12 -16.20 6.64
N ASP A 147 18.86 -16.19 5.30
CA ASP A 147 17.71 -15.52 4.70
C ASP A 147 16.49 -16.45 4.74
N PHE A 148 15.80 -16.46 5.88
CA PHE A 148 14.58 -17.21 6.07
C PHE A 148 13.31 -16.40 5.71
N ALA A 149 13.45 -15.14 5.35
CA ALA A 149 12.32 -14.23 5.16
C ALA A 149 11.31 -14.69 4.09
N SER A 150 11.79 -15.45 3.08
CA SER A 150 10.95 -16.02 2.00
C SER A 150 10.11 -17.22 2.46
N LEU A 151 10.52 -17.94 3.49
CA LEU A 151 9.84 -19.14 4.01
C LEU A 151 8.54 -18.79 4.74
N VAL A 152 8.45 -17.61 5.34
CA VAL A 152 7.27 -17.16 6.08
C VAL A 152 6.09 -16.93 5.13
N LYS A 153 4.94 -17.50 5.43
CA LYS A 153 3.74 -17.43 4.61
C LYS A 153 2.68 -16.51 5.23
N THR A 154 1.94 -15.82 4.37
CA THR A 154 0.81 -14.99 4.80
C THR A 154 -0.36 -15.85 5.21
N ARG A 155 -0.97 -15.52 6.35
CA ARG A 155 -2.23 -16.02 6.85
C ARG A 155 -3.20 -14.86 7.07
N GLY A 156 -4.44 -15.14 7.39
CA GLY A 156 -5.45 -14.13 7.73
C GLY A 156 -6.79 -14.42 7.07
N LYS A 157 -7.81 -13.69 7.54
CA LYS A 157 -9.19 -13.83 7.07
C LYS A 157 -9.30 -13.38 5.61
N GLU A 158 -9.89 -14.19 4.77
CA GLU A 158 -10.29 -13.74 3.45
C GLU A 158 -11.57 -12.90 3.61
N LEU A 159 -11.52 -11.68 3.13
CA LEU A 159 -12.68 -10.80 3.09
C LEU A 159 -13.31 -10.90 1.72
N GLU A 160 -14.63 -11.04 1.69
CA GLU A 160 -15.38 -10.95 0.44
C GLU A 160 -15.07 -9.60 -0.25
N LYS A 161 -14.78 -9.66 -1.53
CA LYS A 161 -14.60 -8.48 -2.33
C LYS A 161 -15.96 -7.78 -2.48
N ARG A 162 -16.11 -6.63 -1.85
CA ARG A 162 -17.29 -5.80 -2.05
C ARG A 162 -17.15 -5.07 -3.38
N ASN A 163 -18.08 -5.29 -4.29
CA ASN A 163 -18.22 -4.41 -5.46
C ASN A 163 -18.51 -2.98 -4.95
N LYS A 164 -17.63 -2.05 -5.30
CA LYS A 164 -17.75 -0.64 -4.89
C LYS A 164 -18.30 0.25 -6.00
N ALA A 165 -18.43 -0.28 -7.21
CA ALA A 165 -19.05 0.42 -8.31
C ALA A 165 -20.57 0.55 -8.06
N LEU A 166 -21.14 1.68 -8.42
CA LEU A 166 -22.58 1.90 -8.41
C LEU A 166 -23.21 1.20 -9.62
N SER A 167 -24.50 0.85 -9.50
CA SER A 167 -25.30 0.42 -10.65
C SER A 167 -25.41 1.54 -11.69
N ILE A 168 -25.75 1.20 -12.93
CA ILE A 168 -25.99 2.20 -14.00
C ILE A 168 -27.13 3.15 -13.62
N SER A 169 -28.17 2.63 -12.95
CA SER A 169 -29.29 3.45 -12.48
C SER A 169 -28.86 4.44 -11.41
N ASP A 170 -28.06 4.01 -10.42
CA ASP A 170 -27.54 4.88 -9.37
C ASP A 170 -26.55 5.90 -9.92
N PHE A 171 -25.70 5.51 -10.88
CA PHE A 171 -24.83 6.43 -11.60
C PHE A 171 -25.64 7.55 -12.26
N LYS A 172 -26.68 7.20 -13.03
CA LYS A 172 -27.56 8.16 -13.71
C LYS A 172 -28.27 9.07 -12.69
N LYS A 173 -28.81 8.50 -11.60
CA LYS A 173 -29.48 9.23 -10.52
C LYS A 173 -28.55 10.26 -9.88
N LEU A 174 -27.34 9.83 -9.50
CA LEU A 174 -26.34 10.69 -8.89
C LEU A 174 -25.88 11.79 -9.85
N ARG A 175 -25.59 11.45 -11.10
CA ARG A 175 -25.17 12.39 -12.15
C ARG A 175 -26.22 13.47 -12.39
N SER A 176 -27.48 13.10 -12.61
CA SER A 176 -28.57 14.05 -12.83
C SER A 176 -28.76 14.99 -11.65
N TYR A 177 -28.70 14.47 -10.43
CA TYR A 177 -28.77 15.30 -9.22
C TYR A 177 -27.61 16.32 -9.16
N LEU A 178 -26.40 15.92 -9.47
CA LEU A 178 -25.21 16.80 -9.40
C LEU A 178 -25.22 17.87 -10.49
N LEU A 179 -25.73 17.57 -11.69
CA LEU A 179 -25.91 18.55 -12.76
C LEU A 179 -26.91 19.64 -12.39
N GLN A 180 -27.97 19.31 -11.63
CA GLN A 180 -28.99 20.26 -11.20
C GLN A 180 -28.59 21.01 -9.90
N ASN A 181 -27.67 20.49 -9.11
CA ASN A 181 -27.30 20.99 -7.79
C ASN A 181 -25.79 21.29 -7.66
N HIS A 182 -25.23 21.99 -8.65
CA HIS A 182 -23.79 22.31 -8.69
C HIS A 182 -23.38 23.58 -7.95
N ASN A 183 -24.23 24.11 -7.06
CA ASN A 183 -23.97 25.28 -6.23
C ASN A 183 -22.93 25.04 -5.10
N LYS A 184 -22.52 23.77 -4.88
CA LYS A 184 -21.53 23.38 -3.87
C LYS A 184 -20.28 22.82 -4.55
N GLU A 185 -19.14 23.40 -4.22
CA GLU A 185 -17.81 22.92 -4.66
C GLU A 185 -17.66 21.39 -4.56
N PHE A 186 -18.12 20.83 -3.41
CA PHE A 186 -18.05 19.39 -3.21
C PHE A 186 -18.88 18.58 -4.22
N TYR A 187 -20.02 19.10 -4.67
CA TYR A 187 -20.85 18.42 -5.65
C TYR A 187 -20.20 18.44 -7.04
N ILE A 188 -19.53 19.54 -7.39
CA ILE A 188 -18.75 19.62 -8.63
C ILE A 188 -17.58 18.64 -8.57
N MET A 189 -16.92 18.49 -7.41
CA MET A 189 -15.85 17.50 -7.22
C MET A 189 -16.35 16.05 -7.43
N VAL A 190 -17.53 15.72 -6.91
CA VAL A 190 -18.14 14.39 -7.09
C VAL A 190 -18.56 14.18 -8.55
N LEU A 191 -19.11 15.20 -9.22
CA LEU A 191 -19.44 15.17 -10.63
C LEU A 191 -18.18 14.89 -11.48
N LEU A 192 -17.11 15.61 -11.24
CA LEU A 192 -15.82 15.35 -11.91
C LEU A 192 -15.28 13.94 -11.66
N ALA A 193 -15.44 13.40 -10.44
CA ALA A 193 -15.05 12.02 -10.14
C ALA A 193 -15.81 11.02 -11.03
N LEU A 194 -17.12 11.25 -11.23
CA LEU A 194 -17.96 10.42 -12.09
C LEU A 194 -17.64 10.58 -13.57
N GLU A 195 -17.41 11.79 -14.04
CA GLU A 195 -17.19 12.10 -15.47
C GLU A 195 -15.79 11.72 -15.96
N THR A 196 -14.81 11.74 -15.08
CA THR A 196 -13.39 11.56 -15.47
C THR A 196 -12.77 10.28 -14.95
N GLY A 197 -13.35 9.66 -13.93
CA GLY A 197 -12.72 8.57 -13.20
C GLY A 197 -11.43 8.98 -12.48
N ALA A 198 -11.18 10.29 -12.26
CA ALA A 198 -9.99 10.77 -11.60
C ALA A 198 -9.94 10.32 -10.13
N ARG A 199 -8.72 10.08 -9.63
CA ARG A 199 -8.52 9.76 -8.22
C ARG A 199 -8.81 10.99 -7.35
N ARG A 200 -9.30 10.79 -6.13
CA ARG A 200 -9.58 11.89 -5.19
C ARG A 200 -8.41 12.87 -5.05
N GLY A 201 -7.20 12.37 -4.92
CA GLY A 201 -6.02 13.22 -4.81
C GLY A 201 -5.68 14.00 -6.09
N GLU A 202 -6.02 13.46 -7.26
CA GLU A 202 -5.89 14.14 -8.55
C GLU A 202 -6.88 15.30 -8.64
N LEU A 203 -8.14 15.08 -8.26
CA LEU A 203 -9.16 16.13 -8.21
C LEU A 203 -8.79 17.26 -7.24
N LEU A 204 -8.33 16.94 -6.04
CA LEU A 204 -7.89 17.93 -5.04
C LEU A 204 -6.70 18.76 -5.50
N ALA A 205 -5.91 18.26 -6.46
CA ALA A 205 -4.75 18.95 -6.99
C ALA A 205 -5.04 19.81 -8.24
N LEU A 206 -6.31 19.89 -8.68
CA LEU A 206 -6.69 20.69 -9.85
C LEU A 206 -6.60 22.18 -9.53
N THR A 207 -6.04 22.91 -10.49
CA THR A 207 -5.99 24.38 -10.54
C THR A 207 -6.81 24.87 -11.74
N LYS A 208 -7.03 26.18 -11.84
CA LYS A 208 -7.73 26.77 -12.98
C LYS A 208 -7.02 26.49 -14.31
N ASN A 209 -5.69 26.45 -14.31
CA ASN A 209 -4.86 26.17 -15.50
C ASN A 209 -4.95 24.70 -15.97
N ASP A 210 -5.49 23.82 -15.15
CA ASP A 210 -5.72 22.42 -15.53
C ASP A 210 -7.06 22.23 -16.28
N ILE A 211 -7.94 23.23 -16.26
CA ILE A 211 -9.18 23.22 -17.01
C ILE A 211 -8.92 23.78 -18.40
N ILE A 212 -9.02 22.92 -19.39
CA ILE A 212 -8.87 23.27 -20.81
C ILE A 212 -10.22 23.13 -21.50
N GLU A 213 -10.34 23.60 -22.73
CA GLU A 213 -11.58 23.49 -23.49
C GLU A 213 -12.05 22.04 -23.60
N TYR A 214 -13.22 21.76 -23.04
CA TYR A 214 -13.84 20.42 -22.92
C TYR A 214 -12.93 19.35 -22.36
N GLY A 215 -12.00 19.70 -21.46
CA GLY A 215 -11.06 18.74 -20.89
C GLY A 215 -10.41 19.17 -19.58
N ILE A 216 -9.80 18.21 -18.91
CA ILE A 216 -9.05 18.40 -17.66
C ILE A 216 -7.68 17.75 -17.78
N LYS A 217 -6.65 18.52 -17.48
CA LYS A 217 -5.26 18.02 -17.34
C LYS A 217 -5.07 17.43 -15.95
N ILE A 218 -4.63 16.19 -15.87
CA ILE A 218 -4.28 15.53 -14.62
C ILE A 218 -2.77 15.35 -14.59
N GLU A 219 -2.08 16.21 -13.82
CA GLU A 219 -0.62 16.23 -13.74
C GLU A 219 -0.09 16.12 -12.31
N ARG A 220 -0.95 16.29 -11.30
CA ARG A 220 -0.60 16.32 -9.88
C ARG A 220 -1.60 15.49 -9.07
N SER A 221 -1.20 15.16 -7.83
CA SER A 221 -2.07 14.47 -6.87
C SER A 221 -1.71 14.88 -5.45
N ILE A 222 -2.66 15.33 -4.65
CA ILE A 222 -2.50 15.63 -3.23
C ILE A 222 -2.70 14.35 -2.41
N SER A 223 -1.82 14.11 -1.45
CA SER A 223 -1.91 13.04 -0.48
C SER A 223 -2.01 13.61 0.94
N PRO A 224 -2.87 13.05 1.83
CA PRO A 224 -2.96 13.50 3.22
C PRO A 224 -1.68 13.23 4.03
N THR A 225 -0.83 12.36 3.53
CA THR A 225 0.36 11.87 4.25
C THR A 225 1.67 12.40 3.66
N SER A 226 1.60 13.28 2.66
CA SER A 226 2.81 13.75 1.97
C SER A 226 2.58 15.10 1.31
N PRO A 227 3.51 16.05 1.45
CA PRO A 227 3.51 17.28 0.67
C PRO A 227 3.87 17.07 -0.81
N ASP A 228 4.36 15.87 -1.18
CA ASP A 228 4.73 15.54 -2.56
C ASP A 228 3.48 15.40 -3.42
N THR A 229 3.32 16.30 -4.40
CA THR A 229 2.18 16.33 -5.32
C THR A 229 2.42 15.55 -6.61
N ARG A 230 3.61 14.94 -6.80
CA ARG A 230 3.94 14.17 -8.00
C ARG A 230 3.03 12.96 -8.18
N LEU A 231 2.61 12.73 -9.40
CA LEU A 231 1.87 11.52 -9.77
C LEU A 231 2.70 10.26 -9.52
N LYS A 232 2.01 9.15 -9.29
CA LYS A 232 2.65 7.87 -8.95
C LYS A 232 3.48 7.31 -10.12
N THR A 233 3.04 7.53 -11.37
CA THR A 233 3.72 7.07 -12.59
C THR A 233 3.63 8.12 -13.69
N LYS A 234 4.54 8.09 -14.67
CA LYS A 234 4.50 8.98 -15.85
C LYS A 234 3.18 8.83 -16.64
N ARG A 235 2.64 7.62 -16.78
CA ARG A 235 1.36 7.35 -17.47
C ARG A 235 0.14 7.92 -16.74
N SER A 236 0.28 8.32 -15.48
CA SER A 236 -0.81 8.99 -14.75
C SER A 236 -1.06 10.41 -15.24
N LYS A 237 -0.09 11.06 -15.92
CA LYS A 237 -0.32 12.33 -16.62
C LYS A 237 -1.18 12.07 -17.84
N ARG A 238 -2.29 12.79 -17.92
CA ARG A 238 -3.26 12.63 -19.00
C ARG A 238 -4.21 13.81 -19.11
N ILE A 239 -4.83 13.96 -20.27
CA ILE A 239 -5.99 14.82 -20.48
C ILE A 239 -7.22 13.93 -20.54
N VAL A 240 -8.27 14.33 -19.83
CA VAL A 240 -9.55 13.63 -19.83
C VAL A 240 -10.61 14.59 -20.36
N THR A 241 -11.25 14.23 -21.45
CA THR A 241 -12.35 15.01 -22.06
C THR A 241 -13.60 14.98 -21.18
N ILE A 242 -14.33 16.08 -21.14
CA ILE A 242 -15.60 16.24 -20.45
C ILE A 242 -16.64 16.89 -21.37
N ASN A 243 -17.92 16.66 -21.09
CA ASN A 243 -19.00 17.26 -21.86
C ASN A 243 -19.07 18.78 -21.60
N LYS A 244 -19.71 19.51 -22.53
CA LYS A 244 -19.88 20.96 -22.48
C LYS A 244 -20.49 21.43 -21.16
N ASP A 245 -21.61 20.81 -20.74
CA ASP A 245 -22.30 21.18 -19.48
C ASP A 245 -21.38 21.06 -18.26
N VAL A 246 -20.61 19.99 -18.19
CA VAL A 246 -19.65 19.76 -17.09
C VAL A 246 -18.51 20.78 -17.16
N TYR A 247 -18.03 21.13 -18.35
CA TYR A 247 -17.02 22.15 -18.58
C TYR A 247 -17.50 23.52 -18.09
N GLU A 248 -18.71 23.92 -18.45
CA GLU A 248 -19.32 25.19 -18.01
C GLU A 248 -19.45 25.22 -16.48
N ILE A 249 -19.95 24.15 -15.85
CA ILE A 249 -20.06 24.03 -14.39
C ILE A 249 -18.69 24.17 -13.71
N VAL A 250 -17.67 23.46 -14.22
CA VAL A 250 -16.31 23.51 -13.61
C VAL A 250 -15.69 24.90 -13.74
N ASN A 251 -15.98 25.63 -14.83
CA ASN A 251 -15.50 26.99 -15.02
C ASN A 251 -16.10 28.00 -14.04
N THR A 252 -17.20 27.71 -13.36
CA THR A 252 -17.74 28.56 -12.29
C THR A 252 -16.90 28.49 -11.00
N LEU A 253 -16.00 27.52 -10.87
CA LEU A 253 -15.17 27.39 -9.68
C LEU A 253 -14.15 28.51 -9.59
N ILE A 254 -14.07 29.12 -8.39
CA ILE A 254 -13.11 30.14 -8.03
C ILE A 254 -11.92 29.48 -7.31
N PRO A 255 -10.68 29.72 -7.76
CA PRO A 255 -9.51 29.18 -7.08
C PRO A 255 -9.42 29.63 -5.62
N LYS A 256 -8.91 28.78 -4.76
CA LYS A 256 -8.62 29.07 -3.35
C LYS A 256 -7.30 29.87 -3.24
N LYS A 257 -6.95 30.30 -2.01
CA LYS A 257 -5.69 31.03 -1.74
C LYS A 257 -4.41 30.29 -2.17
N ASN A 258 -4.49 28.96 -2.31
CA ASN A 258 -3.41 28.07 -2.75
C ASN A 258 -3.53 27.67 -4.22
N ASP A 259 -4.30 28.39 -5.02
CA ASP A 259 -4.61 28.17 -6.44
C ASP A 259 -5.38 26.89 -6.78
N TYR A 260 -5.63 26.02 -5.81
CA TYR A 260 -6.44 24.83 -6.03
C TYR A 260 -7.94 25.15 -6.13
N LEU A 261 -8.64 24.39 -6.96
CA LEU A 261 -10.10 24.52 -7.12
C LEU A 261 -10.88 23.95 -5.94
N PHE A 262 -10.32 22.93 -5.28
CA PHE A 262 -10.97 22.21 -4.20
C PHE A 262 -10.17 22.30 -2.90
N ASN A 263 -10.87 22.53 -1.78
CA ASN A 263 -10.25 22.49 -0.47
C ASN A 263 -10.03 21.03 -0.03
N PRO A 264 -8.80 20.60 0.35
CA PRO A 264 -8.56 19.27 0.91
C PRO A 264 -9.34 19.02 2.22
N ASP A 265 -9.68 20.07 3.00
CA ASP A 265 -10.67 20.06 4.09
C ASP A 265 -10.43 18.91 5.10
N GLY A 266 -9.15 18.68 5.46
CA GLY A 266 -8.74 17.55 6.30
C GLY A 266 -9.12 16.18 5.72
N PHE A 267 -9.40 16.12 4.41
CA PHE A 267 -9.85 14.91 3.71
C PHE A 267 -11.21 14.35 4.18
N GLN A 268 -12.10 15.22 4.64
CA GLN A 268 -13.46 14.85 5.07
C GLN A 268 -14.40 14.51 3.92
N GLN A 269 -13.95 14.61 2.65
CA GLN A 269 -14.75 14.33 1.45
C GLN A 269 -15.42 12.95 1.47
N SER A 270 -14.80 11.94 2.10
CA SER A 270 -15.42 10.61 2.23
C SER A 270 -16.69 10.62 3.08
N ALA A 271 -16.70 11.39 4.18
CA ALA A 271 -17.88 11.55 5.02
C ALA A 271 -18.97 12.38 4.33
N LYS A 272 -18.57 13.43 3.58
CA LYS A 272 -19.49 14.24 2.76
C LYS A 272 -20.13 13.40 1.66
N LEU A 273 -19.35 12.53 0.98
CA LEU A 273 -19.87 11.60 -0.03
C LEU A 273 -20.88 10.63 0.57
N ALA A 274 -20.56 10.01 1.71
CA ALA A 274 -21.47 9.08 2.37
C ALA A 274 -22.83 9.73 2.73
N ARG A 275 -22.80 11.00 3.20
CA ARG A 275 -24.01 11.76 3.48
C ARG A 275 -24.83 12.08 2.22
N LEU A 276 -24.17 12.45 1.13
CA LEU A 276 -24.81 12.71 -0.17
C LEU A 276 -25.51 11.45 -0.70
N LEU A 277 -24.80 10.31 -0.71
CA LEU A 277 -25.35 9.05 -1.18
C LEU A 277 -26.54 8.59 -0.33
N LYS A 278 -26.44 8.72 0.99
CA LYS A 278 -27.56 8.42 1.90
C LYS A 278 -28.77 9.31 1.61
N LYS A 279 -28.58 10.63 1.36
CA LYS A 279 -29.66 11.55 0.98
C LYS A 279 -30.37 11.12 -0.29
N LEU A 280 -29.66 10.52 -1.24
CA LEU A 280 -30.20 10.10 -2.53
C LEU A 280 -30.66 8.63 -2.54
N ASP A 281 -30.63 7.96 -1.38
CA ASP A 281 -30.90 6.53 -1.30
C ASP A 281 -30.09 5.72 -2.35
N ILE A 282 -28.79 5.98 -2.36
CA ILE A 282 -27.80 5.31 -3.22
C ILE A 282 -26.86 4.50 -2.31
N PRO A 283 -26.51 3.27 -2.67
CA PRO A 283 -25.59 2.43 -1.92
C PRO A 283 -24.27 3.13 -1.62
N LYS A 284 -23.72 2.87 -0.43
CA LYS A 284 -22.48 3.50 0.01
C LYS A 284 -21.29 3.10 -0.86
N THR A 285 -20.64 4.09 -1.45
CA THR A 285 -19.37 3.92 -2.16
C THR A 285 -18.30 4.90 -1.68
N THR A 286 -17.13 4.87 -2.30
CA THR A 286 -15.97 5.74 -2.03
C THR A 286 -15.59 6.52 -3.28
N PHE A 287 -14.70 7.52 -3.19
CA PHE A 287 -14.15 8.17 -4.40
C PHE A 287 -13.45 7.19 -5.34
N HIS A 288 -12.84 6.12 -4.79
CA HIS A 288 -12.30 5.06 -5.64
C HIS A 288 -13.43 4.25 -6.29
N GLY A 289 -14.52 3.98 -5.55
CA GLY A 289 -15.69 3.35 -6.11
C GLY A 289 -16.41 4.19 -7.17
N LEU A 290 -16.36 5.54 -7.11
CA LEU A 290 -16.86 6.39 -8.22
C LEU A 290 -16.00 6.23 -9.47
N ARG A 291 -14.69 6.05 -9.32
CA ARG A 291 -13.79 5.71 -10.44
C ARG A 291 -14.09 4.32 -10.99
N ASP A 292 -14.35 3.35 -10.12
CA ASP A 292 -14.76 2.00 -10.52
C ASP A 292 -16.11 2.05 -11.26
N THR A 293 -17.04 2.91 -10.81
CA THR A 293 -18.33 3.19 -11.48
C THR A 293 -18.12 3.78 -12.88
N HIS A 294 -17.24 4.79 -13.00
CA HIS A 294 -16.90 5.37 -14.30
C HIS A 294 -16.33 4.31 -15.26
N ALA A 295 -15.41 3.48 -14.77
CA ALA A 295 -14.84 2.39 -15.55
C ALA A 295 -15.93 1.39 -15.99
N SER A 296 -16.78 0.94 -15.06
CA SER A 296 -17.89 0.02 -15.32
C SER A 296 -18.87 0.57 -16.37
N PHE A 297 -19.21 1.87 -16.27
CA PHE A 297 -20.07 2.54 -17.22
C PHE A 297 -19.45 2.57 -18.63
N LEU A 298 -18.16 2.88 -18.76
CA LEU A 298 -17.47 2.83 -20.05
C LEU A 298 -17.37 1.41 -20.61
N PHE A 299 -17.11 0.42 -19.76
CA PHE A 299 -17.08 -0.99 -20.15
C PHE A 299 -18.45 -1.51 -20.62
N SER A 300 -19.57 -0.90 -20.18
CA SER A 300 -20.90 -1.31 -20.62
C SER A 300 -21.15 -1.01 -22.10
N ASN A 301 -20.34 -0.17 -22.72
CA ASN A 301 -20.44 0.16 -24.15
C ASN A 301 -19.34 -0.53 -24.96
N ASP A 302 -19.71 -1.44 -25.85
CA ASP A 302 -18.78 -2.27 -26.62
C ASP A 302 -17.98 -1.49 -27.67
N SER A 303 -18.45 -0.29 -28.06
CA SER A 303 -17.69 0.58 -28.97
C SER A 303 -16.48 1.26 -28.31
N ILE A 304 -16.37 1.22 -26.97
CA ILE A 304 -15.27 1.85 -26.24
C ILE A 304 -14.18 0.80 -25.95
N ARG A 305 -13.03 0.98 -26.56
CA ARG A 305 -11.91 0.04 -26.45
C ARG A 305 -11.27 0.07 -25.07
N LEU A 306 -10.80 -1.10 -24.63
CA LEU A 306 -10.16 -1.31 -23.32
C LEU A 306 -8.88 -0.46 -23.13
N ASP A 307 -8.10 -0.29 -24.19
CA ASP A 307 -6.87 0.53 -24.17
C ASP A 307 -7.21 2.02 -23.96
N TYR A 308 -8.27 2.53 -24.59
CA TYR A 308 -8.77 3.89 -24.35
C TYR A 308 -9.20 4.07 -22.88
N ILE A 309 -9.96 3.12 -22.32
CA ILE A 309 -10.38 3.18 -20.91
C ILE A 309 -9.15 3.18 -19.98
N SER A 310 -8.15 2.35 -20.28
CA SER A 310 -6.89 2.29 -19.55
C SER A 310 -6.14 3.64 -19.55
N GLN A 311 -6.05 4.30 -20.72
CA GLN A 311 -5.44 5.61 -20.87
C GLN A 311 -6.24 6.68 -20.12
N ARG A 312 -7.56 6.71 -20.29
CA ARG A 312 -8.47 7.67 -19.63
C ARG A 312 -8.37 7.59 -18.12
N LEU A 313 -8.25 6.39 -17.56
CA LEU A 313 -8.05 6.15 -16.14
C LEU A 313 -6.61 6.41 -15.68
N GLY A 314 -5.62 6.39 -16.57
CA GLY A 314 -4.20 6.52 -16.24
C GLY A 314 -3.68 5.30 -15.48
N HIS A 315 -4.00 4.10 -15.96
CA HIS A 315 -3.41 2.86 -15.46
C HIS A 315 -2.02 2.67 -16.07
N SER A 316 -1.05 2.29 -15.23
CA SER A 316 0.32 2.02 -15.69
C SER A 316 0.43 0.72 -16.49
N ASN A 317 -0.50 -0.22 -16.28
CA ASN A 317 -0.55 -1.52 -16.92
C ASN A 317 -2.00 -1.83 -17.35
N LEU A 318 -2.15 -2.28 -18.59
CA LEU A 318 -3.44 -2.72 -19.15
C LEU A 318 -4.04 -3.88 -18.36
N GLN A 319 -3.21 -4.76 -17.78
CA GLN A 319 -3.65 -5.86 -16.93
C GLN A 319 -4.51 -5.38 -15.75
N THR A 320 -4.20 -4.20 -15.20
CA THR A 320 -5.03 -3.60 -14.15
C THR A 320 -6.45 -3.34 -14.67
N THR A 321 -6.59 -2.81 -15.87
CA THR A 321 -7.87 -2.52 -16.51
C THR A 321 -8.62 -3.80 -16.88
N MET A 322 -7.91 -4.82 -17.39
CA MET A 322 -8.48 -6.14 -17.65
C MET A 322 -9.02 -6.82 -16.41
N ASN A 323 -8.27 -6.78 -15.30
CA ASN A 323 -8.72 -7.35 -14.03
C ASN A 323 -9.99 -6.68 -13.53
N TYR A 324 -10.10 -5.35 -13.68
CA TYR A 324 -11.34 -4.62 -13.40
C TYR A 324 -12.49 -5.04 -14.32
N TYR A 325 -12.24 -5.15 -15.62
CA TYR A 325 -13.23 -5.61 -16.59
C TYR A 325 -13.80 -6.98 -16.23
N LEU A 326 -12.93 -7.96 -15.97
CA LEU A 326 -13.31 -9.32 -15.60
C LEU A 326 -14.07 -9.39 -14.25
N GLU A 327 -13.76 -8.49 -13.31
CA GLU A 327 -14.41 -8.44 -11.99
C GLU A 327 -15.78 -7.76 -12.04
N LEU A 328 -15.96 -6.74 -12.89
CA LEU A 328 -17.18 -5.93 -12.95
C LEU A 328 -18.24 -6.47 -13.90
N MET A 329 -17.89 -7.32 -14.86
CA MET A 329 -18.77 -7.75 -15.95
C MET A 329 -18.76 -9.26 -16.22
N PRO A 330 -19.01 -10.12 -15.20
CA PRO A 330 -19.07 -11.58 -15.43
C PRO A 330 -20.15 -11.96 -16.45
N GLU A 331 -21.26 -11.21 -16.50
CA GLU A 331 -22.38 -11.47 -17.42
C GLU A 331 -22.00 -11.20 -18.89
N LYS A 332 -21.12 -10.24 -19.16
CA LYS A 332 -20.64 -9.99 -20.54
C LYS A 332 -19.85 -11.16 -21.12
N LYS A 333 -19.23 -11.99 -20.28
CA LYS A 333 -18.53 -13.17 -20.76
C LYS A 333 -19.48 -14.13 -21.46
N HIS A 334 -20.66 -14.38 -20.90
CA HIS A 334 -21.67 -15.23 -21.53
C HIS A 334 -22.19 -14.66 -22.86
N LEU A 335 -22.38 -13.34 -22.94
CA LEU A 335 -22.77 -12.70 -24.20
C LEU A 335 -21.69 -12.86 -25.27
N GLN A 336 -20.42 -12.62 -24.90
CA GLN A 336 -19.28 -12.79 -25.81
C GLN A 336 -19.06 -14.25 -26.25
N ASP A 337 -19.30 -15.23 -25.36
CA ASP A 337 -19.28 -16.64 -25.73
C ASP A 337 -20.36 -16.95 -26.78
N THR A 338 -21.56 -16.40 -26.60
CA THR A 338 -22.66 -16.55 -27.56
C THR A 338 -22.34 -15.87 -28.91
N ASP A 339 -21.81 -14.64 -28.88
CA ASP A 339 -21.40 -13.91 -30.08
C ASP A 339 -20.27 -14.62 -30.81
N ALA A 340 -19.31 -15.19 -30.10
CA ALA A 340 -18.24 -15.98 -30.69
C ALA A 340 -18.78 -17.24 -31.38
N LEU A 341 -19.75 -17.94 -30.77
CA LEU A 341 -20.38 -19.11 -31.39
C LEU A 341 -21.18 -18.71 -32.66
N ASN A 342 -21.95 -17.61 -32.59
CA ASN A 342 -22.67 -17.09 -33.73
C ASN A 342 -21.73 -16.71 -34.88
N LEU A 343 -20.59 -16.10 -34.56
CA LEU A 343 -19.57 -15.77 -35.57
C LEU A 343 -18.99 -17.02 -36.23
N LEU A 344 -18.66 -18.04 -35.43
CA LEU A 344 -18.16 -19.32 -35.97
C LEU A 344 -19.21 -20.04 -36.81
N ASP A 345 -20.48 -19.99 -36.42
CA ASP A 345 -21.56 -20.58 -37.18
C ASP A 345 -21.84 -19.84 -38.52
N SER A 346 -21.54 -18.54 -38.58
CA SER A 346 -21.64 -17.77 -39.82
C SER A 346 -20.57 -18.10 -40.87
N LEU A 347 -19.55 -18.87 -40.52
CA LEU A 347 -18.50 -19.33 -41.42
C LEU A 347 -18.83 -20.65 -42.11
N LYS A 348 -19.98 -21.27 -41.80
CA LYS A 348 -20.52 -22.45 -42.49
C LYS A 348 -21.29 -22.05 -43.73
#